data_e58c0fd8aa082d2d577469e9fb97c1aa
#
_entry.id   e58c0fd8aa082d2d577469e9fb97c1aa
#
_cell.length_a   1.000
_cell.length_b   1.000
_cell.length_c   1.000
_cell.angle_alpha   90.00
_cell.angle_beta   90.00
_cell.angle_gamma   90.00
#
_symmetry.space_group_name_H-M   'P 1'
#
loop_
_entity.id
_entity.type
_entity.pdbx_description
1 polymer ?
#
loop_
_entity_poly.entity_id
_entity_poly.type
_entity_poly.pdbx_seq_one_letter_code
_entity_poly.pdbx_strand_id
1 'polypeptide(L)'
;MSKKKVAGLERPYSPRKLGELLCDYIVQGGFEESAKLDYFSPSYDDETEIKKETFEIYSITDFGSNEGIYTSFYIEYPGEKRIRLMCAKTLGESKEDYVNMHIMGANICYSFVKFVNRNLDSFIWYGYYVYYAIDKGVKKYCWCHSIESVYNNADDILQKHPNARVYYIDCQTRKKYGYNF
;
A
#
# COMPACT_ATOMS: atom_id res chain seq x y z
N MET A 1 -21.38 5.01 0.03
CA MET A 1 -19.93 5.15 0.36
C MET A 1 -19.31 6.20 -0.53
N SER A 2 -18.56 7.10 0.03
CA SER A 2 -17.82 8.12 -0.73
C SER A 2 -16.40 7.62 -0.98
N LYS A 3 -16.09 7.28 -2.22
CA LYS A 3 -14.72 6.95 -2.64
C LYS A 3 -13.91 8.23 -2.82
N LYS A 4 -12.70 8.23 -2.32
CA LYS A 4 -11.76 9.34 -2.45
C LYS A 4 -10.62 8.97 -3.39
N LYS A 5 -10.33 9.85 -4.33
CA LYS A 5 -9.31 9.61 -5.35
C LYS A 5 -7.93 10.08 -4.90
N VAL A 6 -6.95 9.23 -5.13
CA VAL A 6 -5.53 9.57 -5.04
C VAL A 6 -5.01 9.74 -6.46
N ALA A 7 -4.31 10.83 -6.71
CA ALA A 7 -3.62 11.04 -7.98
C ALA A 7 -2.62 9.91 -8.25
N GLY A 8 -2.38 9.60 -9.51
CA GLY A 8 -1.46 8.54 -9.90
C GLY A 8 -0.08 8.73 -9.28
N LEU A 9 0.46 7.67 -8.71
CA LEU A 9 1.79 7.64 -8.13
C LEU A 9 2.79 7.25 -9.22
N GLU A 10 3.79 8.07 -9.44
CA GLU A 10 4.86 7.75 -10.39
C GLU A 10 5.82 6.68 -9.89
N ARG A 11 5.78 6.40 -8.59
CA ARG A 11 6.63 5.42 -7.91
C ARG A 11 5.79 4.26 -7.40
N PRO A 12 6.34 3.04 -7.38
CA PRO A 12 5.61 1.89 -6.87
C PRO A 12 5.43 1.99 -5.36
N TYR A 13 4.29 1.57 -4.93
CA TYR A 13 3.91 1.54 -3.54
C TYR A 13 3.08 0.30 -3.30
N SER A 14 3.54 -0.64 -2.50
CA SER A 14 2.74 -1.82 -2.24
C SER A 14 1.50 -1.47 -1.41
N PRO A 15 0.39 -2.22 -1.55
CA PRO A 15 -0.76 -2.08 -0.68
C PRO A 15 -0.39 -2.19 0.81
N ARG A 16 0.54 -3.07 1.15
CA ARG A 16 1.07 -3.21 2.51
C ARG A 16 1.70 -1.92 3.01
N LYS A 17 2.59 -1.30 2.22
CA LYS A 17 3.24 -0.04 2.61
C LYS A 17 2.24 1.11 2.74
N LEU A 18 1.25 1.15 1.87
CA LEU A 18 0.19 2.14 1.98
C LEU A 18 -0.67 1.90 3.24
N GLY A 19 -0.93 0.63 3.58
CA GLY A 19 -1.60 0.26 4.82
C GLY A 19 -0.80 0.62 6.07
N GLU A 20 0.51 0.34 6.09
CA GLU A 20 1.41 0.77 7.17
C GLU A 20 1.43 2.29 7.32
N LEU A 21 1.51 3.02 6.21
CA LEU A 21 1.46 4.48 6.20
C LEU A 21 0.12 5.00 6.74
N LEU A 22 -0.98 4.36 6.37
CA LEU A 22 -2.30 4.72 6.89
C LEU A 22 -2.39 4.48 8.40
N CYS A 23 -1.86 3.36 8.90
CA CYS A 23 -1.78 3.09 10.34
C CYS A 23 -0.97 4.16 11.06
N ASP A 24 0.21 4.50 10.55
CA ASP A 24 1.07 5.55 11.10
C ASP A 24 0.37 6.92 11.09
N TYR A 25 -0.33 7.21 10.00
CA TYR A 25 -1.09 8.45 9.88
C TYR A 25 -2.23 8.54 10.90
N ILE A 26 -2.94 7.44 11.17
CA ILE A 26 -3.97 7.39 12.20
C ILE A 26 -3.37 7.63 13.59
N VAL A 27 -2.25 6.99 13.89
CA VAL A 27 -1.58 7.12 15.21
C VAL A 27 -1.02 8.52 15.41
N GLN A 28 -0.37 9.09 14.41
CA GLN A 28 0.34 10.37 14.52
C GLN A 28 -0.51 11.57 14.13
N GLY A 29 -1.58 11.33 13.37
CA GLY A 29 -2.38 12.39 12.75
C GLY A 29 -3.26 13.19 13.69
N GLY A 30 -3.28 12.87 14.98
CA GLY A 30 -4.05 13.62 15.95
C GLY A 30 -5.56 13.56 15.73
N PHE A 31 -6.06 12.49 15.11
CA PHE A 31 -7.50 12.25 15.09
C PHE A 31 -7.95 11.89 16.49
N GLU A 32 -8.67 12.79 17.12
CA GLU A 32 -9.25 12.50 18.46
C GLU A 32 -10.10 11.23 18.42
N GLU A 33 -10.75 10.98 17.29
CA GLU A 33 -11.56 9.79 17.06
C GLU A 33 -10.72 8.52 17.01
N SER A 34 -9.46 8.58 16.60
CA SER A 34 -8.60 7.39 16.56
C SER A 34 -8.32 6.79 17.94
N ALA A 35 -8.41 7.61 18.98
CA ALA A 35 -8.30 7.15 20.38
C ALA A 35 -9.43 6.20 20.79
N LYS A 36 -10.50 6.12 20.01
CA LYS A 36 -11.62 5.20 20.22
C LYS A 36 -11.41 3.84 19.54
N LEU A 37 -10.33 3.69 18.78
CA LEU A 37 -10.00 2.42 18.13
C LEU A 37 -9.24 1.52 19.09
N ASP A 38 -9.79 0.34 19.36
CA ASP A 38 -9.15 -0.64 20.25
C ASP A 38 -8.06 -1.42 19.54
N TYR A 39 -8.23 -1.60 18.23
CA TYR A 39 -7.30 -2.37 17.42
C TYR A 39 -7.35 -1.95 15.94
N PHE A 40 -6.19 -1.88 15.33
CA PHE A 40 -6.05 -1.74 13.86
C PHE A 40 -4.74 -2.37 13.41
N SER A 41 -4.74 -2.88 12.21
CA SER A 41 -3.55 -3.49 11.61
C SER A 41 -3.53 -3.31 10.10
N PRO A 42 -2.34 -3.20 9.50
CA PRO A 42 -2.21 -3.21 8.05
C PRO A 42 -2.63 -4.56 7.49
N SER A 43 -3.07 -4.56 6.24
CA SER A 43 -3.30 -5.80 5.49
C SER A 43 -1.97 -6.33 4.96
N TYR A 44 -1.86 -7.67 4.84
CA TYR A 44 -0.65 -8.32 4.37
C TYR A 44 -0.76 -8.88 2.95
N ASP A 45 -1.84 -8.61 2.25
CA ASP A 45 -2.03 -8.95 0.83
C ASP A 45 -1.34 -7.91 -0.05
N ASP A 46 -0.05 -8.16 -0.44
CA ASP A 46 0.72 -6.99 -0.65
C ASP A 46 1.80 -6.98 -1.70
N GLU A 47 1.93 -8.00 -2.46
CA GLU A 47 2.97 -8.04 -3.48
C GLU A 47 2.55 -7.44 -4.82
N THR A 48 1.31 -6.95 -4.90
CA THR A 48 0.81 -6.32 -6.11
C THR A 48 1.39 -4.92 -6.25
N GLU A 49 2.06 -4.66 -7.35
CA GLU A 49 2.56 -3.32 -7.68
C GLU A 49 1.41 -2.32 -7.80
N ILE A 50 1.47 -1.22 -7.08
CA ILE A 50 0.56 -0.09 -7.28
C ILE A 50 0.91 0.58 -8.60
N LYS A 51 -0.03 0.57 -9.53
CA LYS A 51 0.12 1.18 -10.84
C LYS A 51 0.20 2.72 -10.73
N LYS A 52 0.79 3.36 -11.73
CA LYS A 52 0.83 4.82 -11.85
C LYS A 52 -0.53 5.50 -12.04
N GLU A 53 -1.57 4.72 -12.13
CA GLU A 53 -2.91 5.21 -12.40
C GLU A 53 -3.58 5.76 -11.15
N THR A 54 -4.59 6.58 -11.35
CA THR A 54 -5.45 7.07 -10.27
C THR A 54 -6.21 5.91 -9.63
N PHE A 55 -6.18 5.83 -8.34
CA PHE A 55 -6.95 4.86 -7.57
C PHE A 55 -7.84 5.56 -6.54
N GLU A 56 -8.78 4.82 -6.02
CA GLU A 56 -9.72 5.31 -5.00
C GLU A 56 -9.45 4.64 -3.66
N ILE A 57 -9.56 5.40 -2.57
CA ILE A 57 -9.54 4.90 -1.20
C ILE A 57 -10.92 5.11 -0.58
N TYR A 58 -11.43 4.10 0.09
CA TYR A 58 -12.69 4.15 0.81
C TYR A 58 -12.71 3.20 2.00
N SER A 59 -13.68 3.37 2.87
CA SER A 59 -13.88 2.50 4.03
C SER A 59 -15.25 1.83 4.00
N ILE A 60 -15.32 0.63 4.57
CA ILE A 60 -16.56 -0.10 4.83
C ILE A 60 -16.61 -0.43 6.31
N THR A 61 -17.73 -0.12 6.95
CA THR A 61 -17.98 -0.40 8.36
C THR A 61 -19.04 -1.48 8.50
N ASP A 62 -18.73 -2.53 9.23
CA ASP A 62 -19.59 -3.67 9.47
C ASP A 62 -19.56 -4.13 10.93
N PHE A 63 -20.65 -4.77 11.37
CA PHE A 63 -20.64 -5.50 12.63
C PHE A 63 -19.89 -6.82 12.46
N GLY A 64 -18.95 -7.08 13.36
CA GLY A 64 -18.22 -8.34 13.38
C GLY A 64 -18.96 -9.45 14.11
N SER A 65 -18.59 -10.71 13.83
CA SER A 65 -19.16 -11.90 14.48
C SER A 65 -18.78 -12.06 15.96
N ASN A 66 -17.75 -11.38 16.44
CA ASN A 66 -17.20 -11.46 17.79
C ASN A 66 -17.30 -10.14 18.55
N GLU A 67 -18.49 -9.62 18.67
CA GLU A 67 -18.77 -8.41 19.44
C GLU A 67 -17.82 -7.26 19.12
N GLY A 68 -18.11 -6.53 18.09
CA GLY A 68 -17.32 -5.38 17.70
C GLY A 68 -17.74 -4.81 16.35
N ILE A 69 -17.30 -3.62 16.11
CA ILE A 69 -17.52 -2.92 14.86
C ILE A 69 -16.17 -2.81 14.14
N TYR A 70 -16.16 -3.23 12.89
CA TYR A 70 -14.97 -3.22 12.04
C TYR A 70 -15.09 -2.18 10.95
N THR A 71 -14.06 -1.40 10.77
CA THR A 71 -13.91 -0.51 9.63
C THR A 71 -12.69 -0.94 8.84
N SER A 72 -12.92 -1.44 7.64
CA SER A 72 -11.86 -1.83 6.71
C SER A 72 -11.64 -0.74 5.67
N PHE A 73 -10.38 -0.49 5.36
CA PHE A 73 -9.97 0.50 4.38
C PHE A 73 -9.45 -0.22 3.13
N TYR A 74 -9.90 0.23 1.98
CA TYR A 74 -9.62 -0.39 0.69
C TYR A 74 -9.05 0.60 -0.30
N ILE A 75 -8.19 0.09 -1.20
CA ILE A 75 -7.88 0.75 -2.46
C ILE A 75 -8.59 0.01 -3.60
N GLU A 76 -8.94 0.74 -4.62
CA GLU A 76 -9.55 0.20 -5.82
C GLU A 76 -9.07 0.94 -7.06
N TYR A 77 -8.60 0.18 -8.04
CA TYR A 77 -8.28 0.68 -9.37
C TYR A 77 -9.48 0.49 -10.30
N PRO A 78 -9.65 1.35 -11.32
CA PRO A 78 -10.71 1.16 -12.31
C PRO A 78 -10.66 -0.23 -12.94
N GLY A 79 -11.78 -0.98 -12.83
CA GLY A 79 -11.93 -2.31 -13.43
C GLY A 79 -11.22 -3.46 -12.70
N GLU A 80 -10.61 -3.22 -11.56
CA GLU A 80 -9.92 -4.25 -10.77
C GLU A 80 -10.64 -4.53 -9.44
N LYS A 81 -10.29 -5.65 -8.81
CA LYS A 81 -10.80 -5.98 -7.47
C LYS A 81 -10.17 -5.05 -6.43
N ARG A 82 -10.98 -4.68 -5.44
CA ARG A 82 -10.48 -3.92 -4.29
C ARG A 82 -9.45 -4.71 -3.49
N ILE A 83 -8.49 -4.01 -2.94
CA ILE A 83 -7.46 -4.56 -2.05
C ILE A 83 -7.61 -3.90 -0.68
N ARG A 84 -7.66 -4.70 0.37
CA ARG A 84 -7.73 -4.17 1.73
C ARG A 84 -6.36 -3.67 2.19
N LEU A 85 -6.32 -2.42 2.64
CA LEU A 85 -5.09 -1.80 3.18
C LEU A 85 -4.92 -2.10 4.65
N MET A 86 -5.99 -1.97 5.43
CA MET A 86 -5.99 -2.20 6.87
C MET A 86 -7.41 -2.37 7.40
N CYS A 87 -7.51 -2.84 8.64
CA CYS A 87 -8.74 -2.95 9.38
C CYS A 87 -8.59 -2.32 10.76
N ALA A 88 -9.60 -1.59 11.18
CA ALA A 88 -9.73 -1.06 12.53
C ALA A 88 -10.93 -1.71 13.23
N LYS A 89 -10.83 -1.90 14.54
CA LYS A 89 -11.87 -2.49 15.36
C LYS A 89 -12.15 -1.63 16.60
N THR A 90 -13.43 -1.52 16.96
CA THR A 90 -13.84 -1.07 18.28
C THR A 90 -14.75 -2.10 18.93
N LEU A 91 -14.73 -2.18 20.27
CA LEU A 91 -15.59 -3.07 21.05
C LEU A 91 -17.03 -2.56 21.22
N GLY A 92 -17.37 -1.42 20.60
CA GLY A 92 -18.73 -0.89 20.62
C GLY A 92 -19.72 -1.83 19.91
N GLU A 93 -20.94 -1.87 20.40
CA GLU A 93 -22.01 -2.74 19.89
C GLU A 93 -23.27 -1.97 19.48
N SER A 94 -23.37 -0.70 19.87
CA SER A 94 -24.56 0.10 19.62
C SER A 94 -24.63 0.61 18.17
N LYS A 95 -25.84 0.96 17.77
CA LYS A 95 -26.04 1.65 16.48
C LYS A 95 -25.32 2.99 16.41
N GLU A 96 -25.20 3.67 17.54
CA GLU A 96 -24.45 4.93 17.64
C GLU A 96 -22.96 4.69 17.40
N ASP A 97 -22.38 3.65 18.00
CA ASP A 97 -20.99 3.26 17.77
C ASP A 97 -20.73 2.94 16.30
N TYR A 98 -21.66 2.23 15.65
CA TYR A 98 -21.58 1.95 14.21
C TYR A 98 -21.54 3.23 13.38
N VAL A 99 -22.46 4.17 13.65
CA VAL A 99 -22.51 5.45 12.93
C VAL A 99 -21.22 6.24 13.15
N ASN A 100 -20.74 6.29 14.37
CA ASN A 100 -19.48 6.97 14.71
C ASN A 100 -18.28 6.37 13.99
N MET A 101 -18.17 5.04 13.94
CA MET A 101 -17.11 4.34 13.20
C MET A 101 -17.19 4.58 11.70
N HIS A 102 -18.41 4.57 11.15
CA HIS A 102 -18.62 4.87 9.75
C HIS A 102 -18.19 6.29 9.35
N ILE A 103 -18.58 7.28 10.15
CA ILE A 103 -18.21 8.68 9.93
C ILE A 103 -16.69 8.84 10.08
N MET A 104 -16.10 8.26 11.10
CA MET A 104 -14.67 8.30 11.35
C MET A 104 -13.89 7.70 10.18
N GLY A 105 -14.29 6.54 9.68
CA GLY A 105 -13.67 5.89 8.52
C GLY A 105 -13.68 6.78 7.29
N ALA A 106 -14.82 7.42 7.00
CA ALA A 106 -14.93 8.36 5.88
C ALA A 106 -14.01 9.60 6.04
N ASN A 107 -13.94 10.15 7.25
CA ASN A 107 -13.09 11.29 7.56
C ASN A 107 -11.60 10.95 7.45
N ILE A 108 -11.20 9.78 7.93
CA ILE A 108 -9.83 9.28 7.79
C ILE A 108 -9.47 9.14 6.33
N CYS A 109 -10.31 8.52 5.50
CA CYS A 109 -10.07 8.39 4.06
C CYS A 109 -9.89 9.76 3.39
N TYR A 110 -10.76 10.70 3.70
CA TYR A 110 -10.70 12.05 3.15
C TYR A 110 -9.38 12.76 3.49
N SER A 111 -9.01 12.75 4.75
CA SER A 111 -7.79 13.40 5.25
C SER A 111 -6.53 12.69 4.73
N PHE A 112 -6.53 11.36 4.73
CA PHE A 112 -5.40 10.57 4.25
C PHE A 112 -5.14 10.78 2.75
N VAL A 113 -6.18 10.83 1.93
CA VAL A 113 -6.04 11.14 0.50
C VAL A 113 -5.42 12.53 0.29
N LYS A 114 -5.86 13.52 1.06
CA LYS A 114 -5.25 14.86 1.01
C LYS A 114 -3.78 14.83 1.43
N PHE A 115 -3.48 14.13 2.50
CA PHE A 115 -2.11 13.97 2.99
C PHE A 115 -1.21 13.30 1.93
N VAL A 116 -1.65 12.19 1.34
CA VAL A 116 -0.91 11.50 0.27
C VAL A 116 -0.67 12.44 -0.91
N ASN A 117 -1.72 13.11 -1.41
CA ASN A 117 -1.61 13.98 -2.57
C ASN A 117 -0.71 15.21 -2.34
N ARG A 118 -0.68 15.74 -1.12
CA ARG A 118 0.19 16.88 -0.78
C ARG A 118 1.65 16.51 -0.60
N ASN A 119 1.92 15.26 -0.22
CA ASN A 119 3.25 14.80 0.19
C ASN A 119 3.84 13.74 -0.75
N LEU A 120 3.31 13.60 -1.96
CA LEU A 120 3.76 12.59 -2.92
C LEU A 120 5.28 12.56 -3.13
N ASP A 121 5.91 13.73 -3.17
CA ASP A 121 7.35 13.86 -3.36
C ASP A 121 8.17 13.64 -2.09
N SER A 122 7.52 13.75 -0.92
CA SER A 122 8.17 13.65 0.39
C SER A 122 8.14 12.23 0.96
N PHE A 123 7.34 11.33 0.40
CA PHE A 123 7.25 9.97 0.90
C PHE A 123 8.55 9.20 0.68
N ILE A 124 8.96 8.50 1.71
CA ILE A 124 10.04 7.54 1.61
C ILE A 124 9.47 6.29 0.94
N TRP A 125 9.88 6.08 -0.30
CA TRP A 125 9.49 4.93 -1.08
C TRP A 125 10.36 3.74 -0.70
N TYR A 126 9.73 2.62 -0.38
CA TYR A 126 10.41 1.38 0.00
C TYR A 126 10.36 0.37 -1.14
N GLY A 127 11.28 -0.60 -1.05
CA GLY A 127 11.36 -1.68 -2.00
C GLY A 127 12.38 -1.44 -3.10
N TYR A 128 12.34 -2.31 -4.08
CA TYR A 128 13.35 -2.40 -5.11
C TYR A 128 12.73 -2.66 -6.47
N TYR A 129 13.28 -2.04 -7.51
CA TYR A 129 12.99 -2.43 -8.88
C TYR A 129 14.06 -3.36 -9.40
N VAL A 130 13.64 -4.49 -9.98
CA VAL A 130 14.54 -5.42 -10.64
C VAL A 130 14.50 -5.19 -12.14
N TYR A 131 15.67 -5.10 -12.75
CA TYR A 131 15.89 -4.91 -14.17
C TYR A 131 16.86 -5.95 -14.70
N TYR A 132 16.78 -6.23 -15.97
CA TYR A 132 17.80 -7.00 -16.66
C TYR A 132 18.12 -6.43 -18.04
N ALA A 133 19.38 -6.55 -18.44
CA ALA A 133 19.86 -6.15 -19.74
C ALA A 133 20.27 -7.38 -20.55
N ILE A 134 19.81 -7.45 -21.78
CA ILE A 134 20.20 -8.40 -22.79
C ILE A 134 20.53 -7.63 -24.08
N ASP A 135 21.07 -8.29 -25.11
CA ASP A 135 21.65 -7.68 -26.33
C ASP A 135 20.86 -6.52 -26.96
N LYS A 136 19.57 -6.41 -26.72
CA LYS A 136 18.69 -5.40 -27.33
C LYS A 136 18.12 -4.37 -26.35
N GLY A 137 18.69 -4.22 -25.16
CA GLY A 137 18.29 -3.18 -24.24
C GLY A 137 17.93 -3.66 -22.84
N VAL A 138 17.47 -2.71 -22.03
CA VAL A 138 17.11 -2.92 -20.63
C VAL A 138 15.60 -3.14 -20.50
N LYS A 139 15.22 -4.17 -19.77
CA LYS A 139 13.83 -4.46 -19.43
C LYS A 139 13.62 -4.37 -17.92
N LYS A 140 12.55 -3.70 -17.52
CA LYS A 140 12.05 -3.75 -16.15
C LYS A 140 11.33 -5.09 -15.96
N TYR A 141 11.68 -5.79 -14.89
CA TYR A 141 11.08 -7.10 -14.59
C TYR A 141 9.94 -6.98 -13.59
N CYS A 142 10.25 -6.56 -12.37
CA CYS A 142 9.25 -6.42 -11.31
C CYS A 142 9.69 -5.44 -10.23
N TRP A 143 8.75 -5.11 -9.37
CA TRP A 143 9.03 -4.48 -8.09
C TRP A 143 9.00 -5.53 -6.98
N CYS A 144 9.90 -5.39 -6.00
CA CYS A 144 10.03 -6.28 -4.85
C CYS A 144 10.01 -5.48 -3.56
N HIS A 145 9.35 -6.01 -2.54
CA HIS A 145 9.28 -5.36 -1.23
C HIS A 145 10.50 -5.65 -0.34
N SER A 146 11.25 -6.70 -0.61
CA SER A 146 12.42 -7.12 0.15
C SER A 146 13.61 -7.48 -0.73
N ILE A 147 14.80 -7.46 -0.16
CA ILE A 147 16.02 -7.88 -0.86
C ILE A 147 16.01 -9.38 -1.19
N GLU A 148 15.41 -10.19 -0.35
CA GLU A 148 15.24 -11.61 -0.60
C GLU A 148 14.39 -11.87 -1.85
N SER A 149 13.29 -11.15 -1.99
CA SER A 149 12.45 -11.20 -3.19
C SER A 149 13.20 -10.73 -4.44
N VAL A 150 14.09 -9.73 -4.32
CA VAL A 150 14.98 -9.31 -5.41
C VAL A 150 15.83 -10.47 -5.89
N TYR A 151 16.48 -11.18 -4.96
CA TYR A 151 17.39 -12.27 -5.31
C TYR A 151 16.65 -13.45 -5.95
N ASN A 152 15.49 -13.80 -5.43
CA ASN A 152 14.65 -14.85 -6.03
C ASN A 152 14.24 -14.50 -7.47
N ASN A 153 13.83 -13.26 -7.71
CA ASN A 153 13.47 -12.80 -9.04
C ASN A 153 14.69 -12.69 -9.97
N ALA A 154 15.84 -12.31 -9.45
CA ALA A 154 17.08 -12.27 -10.22
C ALA A 154 17.50 -13.67 -10.68
N ASP A 155 17.39 -14.67 -9.81
CA ASP A 155 17.65 -16.07 -10.16
C ASP A 155 16.68 -16.58 -11.22
N ASP A 156 15.40 -16.25 -11.14
CA ASP A 156 14.41 -16.59 -12.15
C ASP A 156 14.74 -15.97 -13.52
N ILE A 157 15.21 -14.72 -13.54
CA ILE A 157 15.65 -14.07 -14.76
C ILE A 157 16.83 -14.81 -15.38
N LEU A 158 17.83 -15.17 -14.56
CA LEU A 158 19.04 -15.85 -15.03
C LEU A 158 18.76 -17.29 -15.49
N GLN A 159 17.76 -17.95 -14.93
CA GLN A 159 17.31 -19.23 -15.47
C GLN A 159 16.73 -19.12 -16.88
N LYS A 160 15.99 -18.05 -17.15
CA LYS A 160 15.38 -17.79 -18.47
C LYS A 160 16.35 -17.15 -19.47
N HIS A 161 17.26 -16.35 -18.95
CA HIS A 161 18.22 -15.56 -19.71
C HIS A 161 19.62 -15.63 -19.08
N PRO A 162 20.35 -16.74 -19.29
CA PRO A 162 21.64 -16.97 -18.59
C PRO A 162 22.70 -15.89 -18.82
N ASN A 163 22.63 -15.19 -19.95
CA ASN A 163 23.58 -14.13 -20.31
C ASN A 163 23.09 -12.72 -19.94
N ALA A 164 21.97 -12.60 -19.24
CA ALA A 164 21.45 -11.31 -18.82
C ALA A 164 22.32 -10.70 -17.70
N ARG A 165 22.45 -9.39 -17.73
CA ARG A 165 22.95 -8.62 -16.60
C ARG A 165 21.76 -8.17 -15.75
N VAL A 166 21.67 -8.68 -14.53
CA VAL A 166 20.59 -8.35 -13.61
C VAL A 166 21.06 -7.31 -12.61
N TYR A 167 20.26 -6.30 -12.38
CA TYR A 167 20.49 -5.29 -11.39
C TYR A 167 19.17 -4.84 -10.75
N TYR A 168 19.29 -4.18 -9.62
CA TYR A 168 18.13 -3.61 -8.95
C TYR A 168 18.42 -2.17 -8.48
N ILE A 169 17.36 -1.41 -8.33
CA ILE A 169 17.39 -0.04 -7.84
C ILE A 169 16.64 -0.01 -6.51
N ASP A 170 17.34 0.42 -5.46
CA ASP A 170 16.71 0.73 -4.18
C ASP A 170 15.86 1.99 -4.33
N CYS A 171 14.54 1.85 -4.10
CA CYS A 171 13.59 2.95 -4.28
C CYS A 171 13.79 4.08 -3.26
N GLN A 172 14.30 3.76 -2.08
CA GLN A 172 14.56 4.75 -1.03
C GLN A 172 15.81 5.58 -1.31
N THR A 173 16.92 4.93 -1.62
CA THR A 173 18.21 5.59 -1.85
C THR A 173 18.44 5.98 -3.30
N ARG A 174 17.64 5.40 -4.23
CA ARG A 174 17.77 5.50 -5.69
C ARG A 174 19.13 4.97 -6.22
N LYS A 175 19.83 4.20 -5.41
CA LYS A 175 21.10 3.57 -5.82
C LYS A 175 20.84 2.30 -6.62
N LYS A 176 21.68 2.10 -7.61
CA LYS A 176 21.69 0.92 -8.46
C LYS A 176 22.71 -0.09 -7.95
N TYR A 177 22.33 -1.35 -7.89
CA TYR A 177 23.19 -2.46 -7.47
C TYR A 177 23.17 -3.56 -8.53
N GLY A 178 24.37 -4.02 -8.92
CA GLY A 178 24.48 -5.20 -9.75
C GLY A 178 24.23 -6.47 -8.94
N TYR A 179 23.54 -7.44 -9.56
CA TYR A 179 23.33 -8.75 -8.93
C TYR A 179 24.39 -9.77 -9.35
N ASN A 180 24.67 -9.87 -10.63
CA ASN A 180 25.60 -10.84 -11.21
C ASN A 180 26.81 -10.21 -11.91
N PHE A 181 27.09 -8.98 -11.62
CA PHE A 181 28.24 -8.27 -12.18
C PHE A 181 28.79 -7.17 -11.26
#